data_4ccd3a2bd9e15e8c233148b698d259fe
#
_entry.id   4ccd3a2bd9e15e8c233148b698d259fe
#
_cell.length_a   1.000
_cell.length_b   1.000
_cell.length_c   1.000
_cell.angle_alpha   90.00
_cell.angle_beta   90.00
_cell.angle_gamma   90.00
#
_symmetry.space_group_name_H-M   'P 1'
#
loop_
_entity.id
_entity.type
_entity.pdbx_description
1 polymer ?
#
loop_
_entity_poly.entity_id
_entity_poly.type
_entity_poly.pdbx_seq_one_letter_code
_entity_poly.pdbx_strand_id
1 'polypeptide(L)'
;MTSTATTPWTGMIPIDDTALACTDTGGTGIPVVYLNGQFATQNYWKRVIADLGPGWRHITYDERARGRKSETSADYSFEAGIRDIDAVLAARGVDRTLVVGWSYGAFLGAHWAARNPDRAIGAVLVDGAMPHDWLDDAMEERIRKMFKRMAWFMPLLRPTGLVPRLNAEQQATSNIELGKISRERELGPVMDSITVPTRYVLASGTSLGSKGNEQEVIRASLDKVVARNPHIRISAKVPSNHSTILRKDHAAVAAAVREVADV
;
A
#
# COMPACT_ATOMS: atom_id res chain seq x y z
N MET A 1 24.68 -12.58 -20.39
CA MET A 1 23.20 -12.66 -20.44
C MET A 1 22.70 -11.30 -20.86
N THR A 2 22.21 -11.17 -22.07
CA THR A 2 21.64 -9.91 -22.58
C THR A 2 20.29 -9.70 -21.89
N SER A 3 20.27 -8.78 -20.92
CA SER A 3 19.01 -8.29 -20.33
C SER A 3 18.19 -7.64 -21.45
N THR A 4 17.13 -8.30 -21.88
CA THR A 4 16.17 -7.69 -22.81
C THR A 4 15.45 -6.58 -22.09
N ALA A 5 15.79 -5.34 -22.43
CA ALA A 5 15.06 -4.16 -21.95
C ALA A 5 13.57 -4.34 -22.26
N THR A 6 12.73 -4.43 -21.23
CA THR A 6 11.29 -4.56 -21.42
C THR A 6 10.70 -3.21 -21.89
N THR A 7 9.84 -3.26 -22.91
CA THR A 7 9.16 -2.08 -23.42
C THR A 7 8.09 -1.59 -22.42
N PRO A 8 7.85 -0.28 -22.29
CA PRO A 8 6.72 0.23 -21.52
C PRO A 8 5.41 -0.45 -21.90
N TRP A 9 4.61 -0.78 -20.91
CA TRP A 9 3.37 -1.54 -21.10
C TRP A 9 2.25 -1.02 -20.21
N THR A 10 1.05 -0.99 -20.74
CA THR A 10 -0.17 -0.71 -19.99
C THR A 10 -1.26 -1.65 -20.47
N GLY A 11 -1.92 -2.34 -19.57
CA GLY A 11 -2.95 -3.32 -19.91
C GLY A 11 -3.65 -3.89 -18.69
N MET A 12 -4.39 -4.96 -18.93
CA MET A 12 -5.11 -5.72 -17.90
C MET A 12 -4.34 -7.01 -17.60
N ILE A 13 -4.18 -7.32 -16.35
CA ILE A 13 -3.58 -8.57 -15.87
C ILE A 13 -4.71 -9.42 -15.31
N PRO A 14 -5.06 -10.54 -15.96
CA PRO A 14 -6.04 -11.49 -15.44
C PRO A 14 -5.51 -12.17 -14.16
N ILE A 15 -6.37 -12.29 -13.16
CA ILE A 15 -6.08 -12.98 -11.90
C ILE A 15 -7.37 -13.50 -11.30
N ASP A 16 -7.41 -14.77 -10.92
CA ASP A 16 -8.60 -15.44 -10.38
C ASP A 16 -9.86 -15.15 -11.25
N ASP A 17 -10.86 -14.49 -10.65
CA ASP A 17 -12.13 -14.10 -11.28
C ASP A 17 -12.18 -12.63 -11.72
N THR A 18 -11.01 -11.96 -11.82
CA THR A 18 -10.91 -10.52 -12.09
C THR A 18 -9.75 -10.17 -13.02
N ALA A 19 -9.63 -8.91 -13.36
CA ALA A 19 -8.47 -8.37 -14.05
C ALA A 19 -8.08 -7.00 -13.48
N LEU A 20 -6.77 -6.80 -13.31
CA LEU A 20 -6.20 -5.59 -12.72
C LEU A 20 -5.59 -4.68 -13.79
N ALA A 21 -5.94 -3.41 -13.77
CA ALA A 21 -5.31 -2.41 -14.62
C ALA A 21 -3.89 -2.12 -14.10
N CYS A 22 -2.89 -2.37 -14.92
CA CYS A 22 -1.49 -2.22 -14.57
C CYS A 22 -0.74 -1.36 -15.59
N THR A 23 0.24 -0.62 -15.10
CA THR A 23 1.21 0.14 -15.90
C THR A 23 2.62 -0.25 -15.46
N ASP A 24 3.47 -0.57 -16.42
CA ASP A 24 4.88 -0.91 -16.24
C ASP A 24 5.70 -0.01 -17.16
N THR A 25 6.61 0.77 -16.60
CA THR A 25 7.48 1.66 -17.41
C THR A 25 8.49 0.90 -18.25
N GLY A 26 8.67 -0.40 -18.00
CA GLY A 26 9.73 -1.18 -18.64
C GLY A 26 11.11 -0.75 -18.21
N GLY A 27 12.13 -1.16 -18.99
CA GLY A 27 13.54 -0.86 -18.73
C GLY A 27 14.25 -1.93 -17.90
N THR A 28 15.56 -1.71 -17.69
CA THR A 28 16.47 -2.61 -16.97
C THR A 28 16.80 -2.13 -15.55
N GLY A 29 16.16 -1.04 -15.12
CA GLY A 29 16.36 -0.47 -13.79
C GLY A 29 15.82 -1.36 -12.66
N ILE A 30 16.09 -0.98 -11.42
CA ILE A 30 15.59 -1.68 -10.23
C ILE A 30 14.06 -1.70 -10.27
N PRO A 31 13.42 -2.88 -10.23
CA PRO A 31 11.97 -2.95 -10.20
C PRO A 31 11.39 -2.43 -8.88
N VAL A 32 10.36 -1.61 -8.99
CA VAL A 32 9.61 -1.07 -7.86
C VAL A 32 8.13 -1.31 -8.10
N VAL A 33 7.48 -2.06 -7.21
CA VAL A 33 6.02 -2.25 -7.22
C VAL A 33 5.36 -1.32 -6.20
N TYR A 34 4.28 -0.67 -6.63
CA TYR A 34 3.57 0.33 -5.82
C TYR A 34 2.20 -0.18 -5.40
N LEU A 35 1.93 -0.15 -4.09
CA LEU A 35 0.72 -0.64 -3.46
C LEU A 35 -0.10 0.53 -2.91
N ASN A 36 -1.35 0.66 -3.38
CA ASN A 36 -2.17 1.83 -3.10
C ASN A 36 -2.81 1.81 -1.71
N GLY A 37 -3.19 2.97 -1.21
CA GLY A 37 -4.12 3.10 -0.10
C GLY A 37 -5.52 2.60 -0.51
N GLN A 38 -6.35 2.26 0.48
CA GLN A 38 -7.62 1.54 0.29
C GLN A 38 -8.59 2.16 -0.74
N PHE A 39 -8.58 3.48 -0.91
CA PHE A 39 -9.43 4.20 -1.86
C PHE A 39 -8.63 4.89 -2.98
N ALA A 40 -7.33 4.64 -3.05
CA ALA A 40 -6.46 5.27 -4.02
C ALA A 40 -6.37 4.47 -5.32
N THR A 41 -5.72 5.05 -6.30
CA THR A 41 -5.38 4.45 -7.59
C THR A 41 -3.90 4.62 -7.88
N GLN A 42 -3.38 3.87 -8.83
CA GLN A 42 -2.00 3.96 -9.28
C GLN A 42 -1.53 5.39 -9.62
N ASN A 43 -2.45 6.30 -9.95
CA ASN A 43 -2.13 7.69 -10.26
C ASN A 43 -1.54 8.49 -9.09
N TYR A 44 -1.72 8.04 -7.85
CA TYR A 44 -1.15 8.70 -6.67
C TYR A 44 0.38 8.68 -6.66
N TRP A 45 0.99 7.70 -7.33
CA TRP A 45 2.44 7.50 -7.36
C TRP A 45 3.20 8.36 -8.37
N LYS A 46 2.50 9.08 -9.25
CA LYS A 46 3.13 9.85 -10.35
C LYS A 46 4.24 10.79 -9.90
N ARG A 47 4.09 11.46 -8.76
CA ARG A 47 5.10 12.41 -8.25
C ARG A 47 6.30 11.70 -7.67
N VAL A 48 6.10 10.63 -6.92
CA VAL A 48 7.20 9.78 -6.40
C VAL A 48 8.02 9.20 -7.55
N ILE A 49 7.34 8.68 -8.58
CA ILE A 49 7.96 8.14 -9.79
C ILE A 49 8.78 9.21 -10.52
N ALA A 50 8.22 10.42 -10.67
CA ALA A 50 8.92 11.53 -11.30
C ALA A 50 10.18 11.96 -10.53
N ASP A 51 10.11 11.97 -9.19
CA ASP A 51 11.27 12.31 -8.34
C ASP A 51 12.36 11.23 -8.36
N LEU A 52 12.00 9.96 -8.52
CA LEU A 52 12.98 8.88 -8.63
C LEU A 52 13.81 9.02 -9.90
N GLY A 53 13.21 9.49 -10.99
CA GLY A 53 13.91 9.70 -12.26
C GLY A 53 14.33 8.40 -12.95
N PRO A 54 15.39 8.43 -13.76
CA PRO A 54 15.89 7.26 -14.49
C PRO A 54 16.55 6.21 -13.58
N GLY A 55 16.71 4.99 -14.08
CA GLY A 55 17.37 3.89 -13.34
C GLY A 55 16.40 2.96 -12.61
N TRP A 56 15.13 3.20 -12.71
CA TRP A 56 14.07 2.41 -12.08
C TRP A 56 13.09 1.83 -13.11
N ARG A 57 12.51 0.68 -12.78
CA ARG A 57 11.36 0.12 -13.50
C ARG A 57 10.14 0.18 -12.57
N HIS A 58 9.18 1.02 -12.90
CA HIS A 58 8.00 1.26 -12.06
C HIS A 58 6.83 0.41 -12.50
N ILE A 59 6.25 -0.35 -11.55
CA ILE A 59 5.08 -1.19 -11.75
C ILE A 59 3.99 -0.68 -10.81
N THR A 60 2.95 -0.13 -11.38
CA THR A 60 1.78 0.38 -10.67
C THR A 60 0.53 -0.35 -11.14
N TYR A 61 -0.41 -0.61 -10.27
CA TYR A 61 -1.69 -1.22 -10.63
C TYR A 61 -2.82 -0.69 -9.75
N ASP A 62 -4.03 -0.81 -10.23
CA ASP A 62 -5.24 -0.57 -9.44
C ASP A 62 -5.73 -1.92 -8.91
N GLU A 63 -5.95 -2.03 -7.60
CA GLU A 63 -6.46 -3.25 -6.96
C GLU A 63 -7.89 -3.55 -7.45
N ARG A 64 -8.41 -4.72 -7.09
CA ARG A 64 -9.75 -5.22 -7.43
C ARG A 64 -10.83 -4.16 -7.17
N ALA A 65 -11.67 -3.89 -8.14
CA ALA A 65 -12.72 -2.86 -8.13
C ALA A 65 -12.24 -1.42 -7.92
N ARG A 66 -10.93 -1.13 -8.07
CA ARG A 66 -10.37 0.22 -7.97
C ARG A 66 -10.21 0.87 -9.34
N GLY A 67 -10.06 2.21 -9.33
CA GLY A 67 -9.92 2.96 -10.57
C GLY A 67 -11.12 2.77 -11.51
N ARG A 68 -10.89 3.01 -12.80
CA ARG A 68 -11.94 2.87 -13.84
C ARG A 68 -11.90 1.52 -14.55
N LYS A 69 -10.77 0.82 -14.54
CA LYS A 69 -10.51 -0.33 -15.40
C LYS A 69 -10.44 -1.64 -14.65
N SER A 70 -9.80 -1.71 -13.46
CA SER A 70 -9.71 -2.96 -12.70
C SER A 70 -11.10 -3.50 -12.40
N GLU A 71 -11.29 -4.78 -12.66
CA GLU A 71 -12.59 -5.43 -12.60
C GLU A 71 -13.00 -5.74 -11.15
N THR A 72 -14.27 -6.09 -10.96
CA THR A 72 -14.79 -6.58 -9.69
C THR A 72 -14.42 -8.05 -9.50
N SER A 73 -14.48 -8.53 -8.27
CA SER A 73 -14.17 -9.89 -7.86
C SER A 73 -15.18 -10.37 -6.83
N ALA A 74 -15.23 -11.66 -6.58
CA ALA A 74 -15.94 -12.22 -5.42
C ALA A 74 -15.10 -12.10 -4.14
N ASP A 75 -13.76 -12.08 -4.26
CA ASP A 75 -12.82 -12.02 -3.13
C ASP A 75 -12.11 -10.66 -3.05
N TYR A 76 -12.34 -9.95 -1.94
CA TYR A 76 -11.70 -8.67 -1.58
C TYR A 76 -10.92 -8.78 -0.27
N SER A 77 -10.57 -9.99 0.16
CA SER A 77 -9.81 -10.22 1.37
C SER A 77 -8.39 -9.62 1.28
N PHE A 78 -7.78 -9.43 2.42
CA PHE A 78 -6.38 -8.99 2.49
C PHE A 78 -5.45 -9.99 1.79
N GLU A 79 -5.72 -11.29 1.93
CA GLU A 79 -4.93 -12.35 1.28
C GLU A 79 -5.09 -12.32 -0.25
N ALA A 80 -6.26 -11.93 -0.78
CA ALA A 80 -6.41 -11.68 -2.21
C ALA A 80 -5.48 -10.56 -2.69
N GLY A 81 -5.36 -9.47 -1.90
CA GLY A 81 -4.42 -8.39 -2.20
C GLY A 81 -2.95 -8.84 -2.20
N ILE A 82 -2.56 -9.78 -1.33
CA ILE A 82 -1.21 -10.39 -1.35
C ILE A 82 -0.99 -11.21 -2.63
N ARG A 83 -1.95 -12.05 -3.02
CA ARG A 83 -1.89 -12.82 -4.28
C ARG A 83 -1.82 -11.92 -5.51
N ASP A 84 -2.51 -10.78 -5.49
CA ASP A 84 -2.47 -9.80 -6.57
C ASP A 84 -1.05 -9.27 -6.82
N ILE A 85 -0.25 -9.04 -5.77
CA ILE A 85 1.16 -8.63 -5.92
C ILE A 85 1.94 -9.69 -6.69
N ASP A 86 1.82 -10.96 -6.29
CA ASP A 86 2.54 -12.06 -6.94
C ASP A 86 2.12 -12.23 -8.41
N ALA A 87 0.82 -12.14 -8.70
CA ALA A 87 0.31 -12.24 -10.05
C ALA A 87 0.78 -11.09 -10.96
N VAL A 88 0.80 -9.86 -10.43
CA VAL A 88 1.30 -8.68 -11.17
C VAL A 88 2.79 -8.84 -11.46
N LEU A 89 3.60 -9.22 -10.48
CA LEU A 89 5.03 -9.44 -10.67
C LEU A 89 5.32 -10.56 -11.67
N ALA A 90 4.62 -11.69 -11.56
CA ALA A 90 4.76 -12.82 -12.48
C ALA A 90 4.39 -12.42 -13.92
N ALA A 91 3.24 -11.74 -14.10
CA ALA A 91 2.79 -11.28 -15.42
C ALA A 91 3.75 -10.27 -16.07
N ARG A 92 4.53 -9.55 -15.26
CA ARG A 92 5.54 -8.59 -15.73
C ARG A 92 6.97 -9.17 -15.77
N GLY A 93 7.15 -10.46 -15.47
CA GLY A 93 8.45 -11.12 -15.46
C GLY A 93 9.42 -10.49 -14.45
N VAL A 94 8.94 -10.25 -13.22
CA VAL A 94 9.72 -9.64 -12.15
C VAL A 94 9.92 -10.64 -11.02
N ASP A 95 11.14 -11.10 -10.84
CA ASP A 95 11.50 -12.05 -9.78
C ASP A 95 11.75 -11.34 -8.44
N ARG A 96 12.49 -10.23 -8.48
CA ARG A 96 12.83 -9.43 -7.28
C ARG A 96 12.42 -7.99 -7.47
N THR A 97 11.87 -7.39 -6.41
CA THR A 97 11.35 -6.02 -6.46
C THR A 97 11.52 -5.30 -5.12
N LEU A 98 11.62 -3.99 -5.17
CA LEU A 98 11.41 -3.11 -4.03
C LEU A 98 9.90 -2.84 -3.93
N VAL A 99 9.33 -2.95 -2.72
CA VAL A 99 7.90 -2.76 -2.48
C VAL A 99 7.66 -1.40 -1.82
N VAL A 100 6.82 -0.59 -2.41
CA VAL A 100 6.44 0.72 -1.86
C VAL A 100 4.95 0.76 -1.62
N GLY A 101 4.53 0.83 -0.36
CA GLY A 101 3.11 0.81 0.00
C GLY A 101 2.70 2.05 0.80
N TRP A 102 1.50 2.57 0.53
CA TRP A 102 0.90 3.66 1.29
C TRP A 102 -0.39 3.22 1.98
N SER A 103 -0.53 3.57 3.28
CA SER A 103 -1.76 3.26 4.03
C SER A 103 -2.06 1.75 4.01
N TYR A 104 -3.18 1.31 3.44
CA TYR A 104 -3.51 -0.10 3.22
C TYR A 104 -2.39 -0.85 2.47
N GLY A 105 -1.85 -0.23 1.42
CA GLY A 105 -0.74 -0.80 0.66
C GLY A 105 0.54 -1.01 1.49
N ALA A 106 0.75 -0.24 2.56
CA ALA A 106 1.86 -0.47 3.48
C ALA A 106 1.70 -1.78 4.26
N PHE A 107 0.47 -2.14 4.68
CA PHE A 107 0.20 -3.45 5.29
C PHE A 107 0.46 -4.59 4.32
N LEU A 108 -0.03 -4.46 3.07
CA LEU A 108 0.26 -5.44 2.01
C LEU A 108 1.77 -5.59 1.80
N GLY A 109 2.49 -4.47 1.70
CA GLY A 109 3.94 -4.43 1.50
C GLY A 109 4.73 -5.07 2.65
N ALA A 110 4.35 -4.80 3.91
CA ALA A 110 4.97 -5.40 5.09
C ALA A 110 4.77 -6.92 5.11
N HIS A 111 3.53 -7.38 4.93
CA HIS A 111 3.22 -8.83 4.90
C HIS A 111 3.89 -9.55 3.73
N TRP A 112 3.91 -8.93 2.54
CA TRP A 112 4.55 -9.52 1.37
C TRP A 112 6.06 -9.62 1.54
N ALA A 113 6.72 -8.56 2.02
CA ALA A 113 8.16 -8.55 2.27
C ALA A 113 8.57 -9.57 3.34
N ALA A 114 7.78 -9.69 4.41
CA ALA A 114 8.00 -10.68 5.47
C ALA A 114 7.93 -12.12 4.96
N ARG A 115 6.99 -12.39 4.03
CA ARG A 115 6.77 -13.74 3.45
C ARG A 115 7.71 -14.07 2.29
N ASN A 116 8.32 -13.06 1.66
CA ASN A 116 9.14 -13.21 0.45
C ASN A 116 10.53 -12.56 0.60
N PRO A 117 11.34 -12.90 1.63
CA PRO A 117 12.61 -12.23 1.86
C PRO A 117 13.61 -12.40 0.71
N ASP A 118 13.54 -13.49 -0.04
CA ASP A 118 14.41 -13.74 -1.19
C ASP A 118 14.01 -12.93 -2.43
N ARG A 119 12.76 -12.50 -2.51
CA ARG A 119 12.20 -11.73 -3.63
C ARG A 119 12.10 -10.22 -3.34
N ALA A 120 11.96 -9.86 -2.08
CA ALA A 120 11.96 -8.46 -1.67
C ALA A 120 13.40 -7.92 -1.66
N ILE A 121 13.68 -6.88 -2.44
CA ILE A 121 14.92 -6.10 -2.32
C ILE A 121 14.87 -5.30 -1.03
N GLY A 122 13.68 -4.82 -0.67
CA GLY A 122 13.34 -4.12 0.54
C GLY A 122 11.95 -3.49 0.46
N ALA A 123 11.55 -2.74 1.49
CA ALA A 123 10.24 -2.14 1.56
C ALA A 123 10.28 -0.66 1.99
N VAL A 124 9.38 0.16 1.42
CA VAL A 124 9.09 1.51 1.90
C VAL A 124 7.62 1.58 2.30
N LEU A 125 7.37 1.84 3.58
CA LEU A 125 6.05 1.84 4.19
C LEU A 125 5.66 3.29 4.50
N VAL A 126 4.69 3.81 3.74
CA VAL A 126 4.29 5.21 3.81
C VAL A 126 3.03 5.34 4.66
N ASP A 127 3.17 5.90 5.85
CA ASP A 127 2.10 6.22 6.83
C ASP A 127 1.05 5.09 6.97
N GLY A 128 1.53 3.86 7.15
CA GLY A 128 0.71 2.65 7.32
C GLY A 128 1.53 1.50 7.90
N ALA A 129 0.91 0.36 8.17
CA ALA A 129 1.51 -0.83 8.79
C ALA A 129 2.15 -0.54 10.16
N MET A 130 1.45 0.20 10.99
CA MET A 130 1.82 0.49 12.37
C MET A 130 0.95 -0.35 13.30
N PRO A 131 1.52 -1.22 14.16
CA PRO A 131 0.76 -2.04 15.10
C PRO A 131 -0.05 -1.18 16.07
N HIS A 132 -1.37 -1.30 16.05
CA HIS A 132 -2.23 -0.53 16.93
C HIS A 132 -3.61 -1.18 17.11
N ASP A 133 -4.01 -1.37 18.38
CA ASP A 133 -5.29 -1.94 18.77
C ASP A 133 -6.36 -0.85 18.86
N TRP A 134 -7.01 -0.53 17.73
CA TRP A 134 -8.03 0.50 17.66
C TRP A 134 -9.45 -0.03 17.40
N LEU A 135 -9.55 -1.31 16.99
CA LEU A 135 -10.81 -1.92 16.59
C LEU A 135 -11.40 -2.73 17.73
N ASP A 136 -12.52 -2.25 18.25
CA ASP A 136 -13.41 -2.96 19.17
C ASP A 136 -14.79 -3.20 18.51
N ASP A 137 -15.69 -3.89 19.20
CA ASP A 137 -17.04 -4.21 18.68
C ASP A 137 -17.86 -2.95 18.40
N ALA A 138 -17.70 -1.89 19.21
CA ALA A 138 -18.39 -0.62 19.01
C ALA A 138 -17.90 0.09 17.75
N MET A 139 -16.59 0.01 17.47
CA MET A 139 -15.99 0.56 16.26
C MET A 139 -16.39 -0.24 15.03
N GLU A 140 -16.45 -1.58 15.10
CA GLU A 140 -16.96 -2.40 14.00
C GLU A 140 -18.39 -1.99 13.61
N GLU A 141 -19.28 -1.87 14.58
CA GLU A 141 -20.65 -1.44 14.34
C GLU A 141 -20.72 -0.02 13.75
N ARG A 142 -19.85 0.89 14.22
CA ARG A 142 -19.75 2.27 13.70
C ARG A 142 -19.31 2.28 12.24
N ILE A 143 -18.33 1.45 11.88
CA ILE A 143 -17.85 1.28 10.51
C ILE A 143 -18.98 0.78 9.60
N ARG A 144 -19.71 -0.27 10.01
CA ARG A 144 -20.84 -0.81 9.25
C ARG A 144 -21.93 0.24 9.02
N LYS A 145 -22.32 0.98 10.07
CA LYS A 145 -23.28 2.06 9.97
C LYS A 145 -22.81 3.20 9.05
N MET A 146 -21.54 3.56 9.11
CA MET A 146 -20.96 4.60 8.24
C MET A 146 -21.09 4.21 6.77
N PHE A 147 -20.63 3.02 6.37
CA PHE A 147 -20.71 2.59 4.98
C PHE A 147 -22.16 2.38 4.50
N LYS A 148 -23.03 1.88 5.37
CA LYS A 148 -24.47 1.77 5.07
C LYS A 148 -25.09 3.14 4.78
N ARG A 149 -24.73 4.18 5.54
CA ARG A 149 -25.20 5.56 5.30
C ARG A 149 -24.64 6.13 4.00
N MET A 150 -23.43 5.77 3.60
CA MET A 150 -22.81 6.25 2.37
C MET A 150 -23.29 5.50 1.12
N ALA A 151 -23.94 4.37 1.27
CA ALA A 151 -24.32 3.46 0.17
C ALA A 151 -25.18 4.13 -0.90
N TRP A 152 -26.03 5.10 -0.56
CA TRP A 152 -26.96 5.74 -1.50
C TRP A 152 -26.26 6.70 -2.48
N PHE A 153 -25.17 7.38 -2.08
CA PHE A 153 -24.48 8.33 -2.96
C PHE A 153 -23.18 7.81 -3.57
N MET A 154 -22.57 6.78 -2.98
CA MET A 154 -21.32 6.18 -3.51
C MET A 154 -21.43 5.76 -4.99
N PRO A 155 -22.54 5.17 -5.47
CA PRO A 155 -22.68 4.82 -6.88
C PRO A 155 -22.56 6.01 -7.83
N LEU A 156 -22.95 7.21 -7.40
CA LEU A 156 -22.86 8.45 -8.20
C LEU A 156 -21.40 8.87 -8.45
N LEU A 157 -20.48 8.48 -7.57
CA LEU A 157 -19.06 8.78 -7.66
C LEU A 157 -18.25 7.72 -8.42
N ARG A 158 -18.80 6.52 -8.65
CA ARG A 158 -18.12 5.41 -9.34
C ARG A 158 -17.58 5.78 -10.72
N PRO A 159 -18.31 6.52 -11.58
CA PRO A 159 -17.80 6.91 -12.91
C PRO A 159 -16.53 7.75 -12.87
N THR A 160 -16.28 8.45 -11.77
CA THR A 160 -15.04 9.23 -11.59
C THR A 160 -13.80 8.37 -11.42
N GLY A 161 -13.96 7.11 -10.97
CA GLY A 161 -12.87 6.21 -10.58
C GLY A 161 -12.23 6.57 -9.22
N LEU A 162 -12.79 7.54 -8.49
CA LEU A 162 -12.26 7.99 -7.20
C LEU A 162 -12.75 7.15 -6.02
N VAL A 163 -13.80 6.35 -6.24
CA VAL A 163 -14.34 5.44 -5.24
C VAL A 163 -14.36 4.01 -5.78
N PRO A 164 -14.14 3.01 -4.92
CA PRO A 164 -14.17 1.62 -5.36
C PRO A 164 -15.58 1.18 -5.75
N ARG A 165 -15.68 0.19 -6.62
CA ARG A 165 -16.94 -0.43 -7.03
C ARG A 165 -17.40 -1.54 -6.09
N LEU A 166 -17.07 -1.41 -4.82
CA LEU A 166 -17.52 -2.26 -3.72
C LEU A 166 -18.89 -1.80 -3.22
N ASN A 167 -19.70 -2.73 -2.72
CA ASN A 167 -20.89 -2.39 -1.97
C ASN A 167 -20.54 -1.97 -0.51
N ALA A 168 -21.52 -1.50 0.25
CA ALA A 168 -21.29 -1.01 1.60
C ALA A 168 -20.78 -2.09 2.56
N GLU A 169 -21.28 -3.33 2.43
CA GLU A 169 -20.84 -4.45 3.26
C GLU A 169 -19.40 -4.86 2.94
N GLN A 170 -19.04 -4.95 1.66
CA GLN A 170 -17.67 -5.24 1.23
C GLN A 170 -16.68 -4.17 1.72
N GLN A 171 -17.07 -2.89 1.64
CA GLN A 171 -16.22 -1.80 2.17
C GLN A 171 -16.07 -1.86 3.69
N ALA A 172 -17.17 -2.13 4.41
CA ALA A 172 -17.11 -2.29 5.87
C ALA A 172 -16.24 -3.48 6.25
N THR A 173 -16.44 -4.64 5.61
CA THR A 173 -15.67 -5.86 5.88
C THR A 173 -14.17 -5.65 5.64
N SER A 174 -13.78 -5.02 4.53
CA SER A 174 -12.37 -4.73 4.25
C SER A 174 -11.74 -3.77 5.28
N ASN A 175 -12.49 -2.78 5.78
CA ASN A 175 -11.99 -1.89 6.84
C ASN A 175 -11.86 -2.60 8.19
N ILE A 176 -12.82 -3.45 8.54
CA ILE A 176 -12.79 -4.27 9.76
C ILE A 176 -11.64 -5.28 9.72
N GLU A 177 -11.44 -5.93 8.57
CA GLU A 177 -10.30 -6.84 8.36
C GLU A 177 -8.97 -6.12 8.58
N LEU A 178 -8.80 -4.93 7.97
CA LEU A 178 -7.60 -4.11 8.18
C LEU A 178 -7.40 -3.76 9.66
N GLY A 179 -8.47 -3.41 10.38
CA GLY A 179 -8.42 -3.15 11.81
C GLY A 179 -7.98 -4.37 12.63
N LYS A 180 -8.38 -5.57 12.23
CA LYS A 180 -7.94 -6.82 12.87
C LYS A 180 -6.46 -7.10 12.59
N ILE A 181 -6.03 -6.94 11.34
CA ILE A 181 -4.64 -7.12 10.91
C ILE A 181 -3.70 -6.10 11.58
N SER A 182 -4.17 -4.88 11.86
CA SER A 182 -3.35 -3.84 12.50
C SER A 182 -3.05 -4.09 13.99
N ARG A 183 -3.72 -5.03 14.64
CA ARG A 183 -3.50 -5.31 16.06
C ARG A 183 -2.05 -5.74 16.33
N GLU A 184 -1.51 -5.34 17.49
CA GLU A 184 -0.13 -5.68 17.89
C GLU A 184 0.12 -7.19 17.82
N ARG A 185 -0.83 -8.00 18.27
CA ARG A 185 -0.73 -9.46 18.25
C ARG A 185 -0.70 -10.08 16.84
N GLU A 186 -1.23 -9.39 15.85
CA GLU A 186 -1.29 -9.84 14.45
C GLU A 186 -0.13 -9.26 13.64
N LEU A 187 0.03 -7.93 13.66
CA LEU A 187 1.05 -7.23 12.88
C LEU A 187 2.43 -7.28 13.53
N GLY A 188 2.53 -7.30 14.87
CA GLY A 188 3.81 -7.34 15.58
C GLY A 188 4.72 -8.47 15.11
N PRO A 189 4.27 -9.74 15.12
CA PRO A 189 5.06 -10.87 14.61
C PRO A 189 5.47 -10.72 13.14
N VAL A 190 4.63 -10.12 12.29
CA VAL A 190 4.97 -9.86 10.89
C VAL A 190 6.12 -8.86 10.82
N MET A 191 6.04 -7.76 11.57
CA MET A 191 7.10 -6.76 11.62
C MET A 191 8.41 -7.33 12.16
N ASP A 192 8.35 -8.21 13.15
CA ASP A 192 9.51 -8.86 13.74
C ASP A 192 10.19 -9.86 12.76
N SER A 193 9.42 -10.43 11.82
CA SER A 193 9.91 -11.38 10.81
C SER A 193 10.51 -10.74 9.55
N ILE A 194 10.41 -9.43 9.38
CA ILE A 194 11.01 -8.74 8.24
C ILE A 194 12.54 -8.75 8.37
N THR A 195 13.23 -9.32 7.38
CA THR A 195 14.69 -9.41 7.34
C THR A 195 15.32 -8.55 6.23
N VAL A 196 14.49 -7.85 5.46
CA VAL A 196 14.96 -6.97 4.38
C VAL A 196 14.98 -5.50 4.80
N PRO A 197 15.84 -4.65 4.22
CA PRO A 197 15.85 -3.23 4.52
C PRO A 197 14.46 -2.61 4.38
N THR A 198 13.94 -2.03 5.45
CA THR A 198 12.61 -1.43 5.47
C THR A 198 12.67 -0.02 6.01
N ARG A 199 12.03 0.91 5.30
CA ARG A 199 12.01 2.34 5.64
C ARG A 199 10.59 2.83 5.80
N TYR A 200 10.37 3.62 6.84
CA TYR A 200 9.11 4.32 7.06
C TYR A 200 9.22 5.79 6.68
N VAL A 201 8.17 6.29 6.02
CA VAL A 201 7.94 7.74 5.85
C VAL A 201 6.60 8.06 6.51
N LEU A 202 6.64 8.85 7.58
CA LEU A 202 5.49 9.14 8.44
C LEU A 202 4.99 10.56 8.23
N ALA A 203 3.68 10.72 8.07
CA ALA A 203 3.03 12.02 8.14
C ALA A 203 2.95 12.49 9.61
N SER A 204 3.26 13.75 9.91
CA SER A 204 3.08 14.33 11.24
C SER A 204 1.86 15.22 11.35
N GLY A 205 1.28 15.61 10.21
CA GLY A 205 0.10 16.47 10.17
C GLY A 205 -1.18 15.75 10.60
N THR A 206 -2.14 16.51 11.11
CA THR A 206 -3.46 16.02 11.52
C THR A 206 -4.33 15.74 10.29
N SER A 207 -4.98 14.58 10.24
CA SER A 207 -5.93 14.25 9.18
C SER A 207 -7.32 14.81 9.49
N LEU A 208 -8.07 15.18 8.45
CA LEU A 208 -9.47 15.58 8.56
C LEU A 208 -10.28 14.45 9.21
N GLY A 209 -10.94 14.75 10.33
CA GLY A 209 -11.78 13.79 11.06
C GLY A 209 -11.09 13.03 12.19
N SER A 210 -9.77 13.13 12.36
CA SER A 210 -9.11 12.60 13.55
C SER A 210 -9.33 13.53 14.74
N LYS A 211 -9.66 12.95 15.88
CA LYS A 211 -9.84 13.66 17.15
C LYS A 211 -8.60 13.47 18.02
N GLY A 212 -8.06 14.60 18.53
CA GLY A 212 -6.96 14.55 19.47
C GLY A 212 -5.65 14.03 18.90
N ASN A 213 -4.92 13.26 19.70
CA ASN A 213 -3.59 12.71 19.39
C ASN A 213 -3.61 11.26 18.87
N GLU A 214 -4.77 10.75 18.41
CA GLU A 214 -4.90 9.34 17.98
C GLU A 214 -3.85 8.96 16.94
N GLN A 215 -3.63 9.80 15.94
CA GLN A 215 -2.64 9.51 14.88
C GLN A 215 -1.19 9.56 15.41
N GLU A 216 -0.92 10.41 16.39
CA GLU A 216 0.38 10.45 17.05
C GLU A 216 0.64 9.17 17.84
N VAL A 217 -0.38 8.70 18.58
CA VAL A 217 -0.31 7.42 19.32
C VAL A 217 -0.07 6.25 18.37
N ILE A 218 -0.78 6.20 17.23
CA ILE A 218 -0.57 5.16 16.21
C ILE A 218 0.87 5.21 15.66
N ARG A 219 1.39 6.39 15.38
CA ARG A 219 2.77 6.54 14.88
C ARG A 219 3.81 6.20 15.94
N ALA A 220 3.55 6.52 17.21
CA ALA A 220 4.42 6.16 18.33
C ALA A 220 4.51 4.66 18.59
N SER A 221 3.49 3.87 18.22
CA SER A 221 3.55 2.41 18.34
C SER A 221 4.69 1.80 17.51
N LEU A 222 5.10 2.47 16.45
CA LEU A 222 6.21 2.05 15.59
C LEU A 222 7.58 2.11 16.31
N ASP A 223 7.75 2.95 17.32
CA ASP A 223 9.02 3.06 18.06
C ASP A 223 9.41 1.71 18.67
N LYS A 224 8.43 0.92 19.15
CA LYS A 224 8.65 -0.44 19.67
C LYS A 224 9.14 -1.40 18.58
N VAL A 225 8.58 -1.30 17.38
CA VAL A 225 8.96 -2.12 16.22
C VAL A 225 10.39 -1.81 15.82
N VAL A 226 10.73 -0.52 15.67
CA VAL A 226 12.08 -0.06 15.32
C VAL A 226 13.11 -0.49 16.36
N ALA A 227 12.75 -0.48 17.64
CA ALA A 227 13.65 -0.92 18.70
C ALA A 227 13.93 -2.44 18.68
N ARG A 228 12.97 -3.26 18.19
CA ARG A 228 13.11 -4.73 18.15
C ARG A 228 13.77 -5.22 16.85
N ASN A 229 13.48 -4.57 15.71
CA ASN A 229 13.94 -5.03 14.40
C ASN A 229 14.94 -4.04 13.77
N PRO A 230 16.24 -4.40 13.67
CA PRO A 230 17.27 -3.53 13.12
C PRO A 230 17.14 -3.26 11.60
N HIS A 231 16.36 -4.07 10.88
CA HIS A 231 16.10 -3.88 9.46
C HIS A 231 15.11 -2.73 9.20
N ILE A 232 14.31 -2.36 10.20
CA ILE A 232 13.27 -1.35 10.11
C ILE A 232 13.77 -0.02 10.69
N ARG A 233 13.65 1.06 9.89
CA ARG A 233 14.03 2.42 10.32
C ARG A 233 13.02 3.45 9.83
N ILE A 234 12.91 4.57 10.54
CA ILE A 234 12.17 5.74 10.10
C ILE A 234 13.13 6.64 9.31
N SER A 235 12.91 6.77 8.00
CA SER A 235 13.68 7.67 7.13
C SER A 235 13.23 9.12 7.28
N ALA A 236 11.93 9.36 7.38
CA ALA A 236 11.42 10.71 7.49
C ALA A 236 10.10 10.80 8.28
N LYS A 237 9.95 11.92 9.01
CA LYS A 237 8.68 12.42 9.53
C LYS A 237 8.40 13.75 8.83
N VAL A 238 7.31 13.83 8.05
CA VAL A 238 7.02 14.96 7.16
C VAL A 238 5.77 15.72 7.59
N PRO A 239 5.66 17.03 7.29
CA PRO A 239 4.60 17.89 7.83
C PRO A 239 3.22 17.64 7.19
N SER A 240 3.12 16.93 6.09
CA SER A 240 1.84 16.57 5.48
C SER A 240 1.02 15.64 6.39
N ASN A 241 -0.27 15.53 6.10
CA ASN A 241 -1.14 14.55 6.72
C ASN A 241 -1.22 13.27 5.87
N HIS A 242 -1.86 12.25 6.43
CA HIS A 242 -2.06 10.93 5.80
C HIS A 242 -2.50 11.01 4.33
N SER A 243 -3.50 11.83 4.03
CA SER A 243 -4.10 11.91 2.68
C SER A 243 -3.29 12.74 1.69
N THR A 244 -2.33 13.54 2.15
CA THR A 244 -1.58 14.46 1.30
C THR A 244 -0.10 14.13 1.14
N ILE A 245 0.40 13.12 1.87
CA ILE A 245 1.82 12.75 1.91
C ILE A 245 2.40 12.47 0.51
N LEU A 246 1.72 11.67 -0.31
CA LEU A 246 2.16 11.36 -1.68
C LEU A 246 2.06 12.55 -2.65
N ARG A 247 1.37 13.62 -2.25
CA ARG A 247 1.21 14.81 -3.07
C ARG A 247 2.14 15.94 -2.66
N LYS A 248 2.42 16.09 -1.34
CA LYS A 248 3.18 17.22 -0.79
C LYS A 248 4.62 16.84 -0.46
N ASP A 249 4.84 15.65 0.07
CA ASP A 249 6.14 15.17 0.56
C ASP A 249 6.63 13.94 -0.21
N HIS A 250 6.24 13.85 -1.51
CA HIS A 250 6.65 12.77 -2.41
C HIS A 250 8.17 12.59 -2.51
N ALA A 251 8.92 13.67 -2.39
CA ALA A 251 10.38 13.64 -2.41
C ALA A 251 10.98 12.82 -1.24
N ALA A 252 10.36 12.88 -0.04
CA ALA A 252 10.80 12.08 1.09
C ALA A 252 10.56 10.58 0.84
N VAL A 253 9.45 10.23 0.17
CA VAL A 253 9.17 8.84 -0.22
C VAL A 253 10.20 8.36 -1.26
N ALA A 254 10.52 9.18 -2.27
CA ALA A 254 11.54 8.86 -3.26
C ALA A 254 12.94 8.72 -2.62
N ALA A 255 13.27 9.54 -1.64
CA ALA A 255 14.52 9.43 -0.89
C ALA A 255 14.59 8.09 -0.12
N ALA A 256 13.51 7.70 0.57
CA ALA A 256 13.45 6.41 1.27
C ALA A 256 13.58 5.21 0.31
N VAL A 257 13.05 5.30 -0.92
CA VAL A 257 13.25 4.27 -1.95
C VAL A 257 14.72 4.14 -2.33
N ARG A 258 15.44 5.25 -2.50
CA ARG A 258 16.89 5.23 -2.76
C ARG A 258 17.67 4.64 -1.60
N GLU A 259 17.37 5.05 -0.36
CA GLU A 259 18.00 4.47 0.84
C GLU A 259 17.89 2.95 0.91
N VAL A 260 16.76 2.38 0.50
CA VAL A 260 16.57 0.92 0.49
C VAL A 260 17.38 0.25 -0.60
N ALA A 261 17.51 0.89 -1.75
CA ALA A 261 18.25 0.34 -2.89
C ALA A 261 19.76 0.39 -2.71
N ASP A 262 20.28 1.28 -1.86
CA ASP A 262 21.72 1.48 -1.61
C ASP A 262 22.27 0.56 -0.48
N VAL A 263 21.40 -0.23 0.17
CA VAL A 263 21.77 -1.20 1.21
C VAL A 263 21.95 -2.58 0.60
#